data_0cf9d558aaa899818741a217e92d2ea6
#
_entry.id   0cf9d558aaa899818741a217e92d2ea6
#
_cell.length_a   1.000
_cell.length_b   1.000
_cell.length_c   1.000
_cell.angle_alpha   90.00
_cell.angle_beta   90.00
_cell.angle_gamma   90.00
#
_symmetry.space_group_name_H-M   'P 1'
#
loop_
_entity.id
_entity.type
_entity.pdbx_description
1 polymer ?
#
loop_
_entity_poly.entity_id
_entity_poly.type
_entity_poly.pdbx_seq_one_letter_code
_entity_poly.pdbx_strand_id
1 'polypeptide(L)'
;MSASHVKVEPLRGSKALAVAHRILHSQGIIAVKGLGGYHLVCDARSVSAIARLRRSKQRPDKPLAIMFRHLEALQKECHTPDLAIEFLTSALKPIIILQRRESSTLPRLLAPGLDTIGALLPYTPLHLLLFDHGLDVLVATSANHSGEPITFQDDEALERMGPMVDGILTHDREILMPLDDSVLYCVDTLPDPNSVVIRRSRGYAPHPLTLAQPVSRVVLGCGSDLKA
;
A
#
# COMPACT_ATOMS: atom_id res chain seq x y z
N MET A 1 30.86 9.29 -18.56
CA MET A 1 29.92 9.30 -19.69
C MET A 1 28.60 9.80 -19.20
N SER A 2 28.24 11.04 -19.52
CA SER A 2 26.98 11.67 -19.08
C SER A 2 25.83 11.04 -19.86
N ALA A 3 24.93 10.33 -19.14
CA ALA A 3 23.71 9.86 -19.75
C ALA A 3 22.86 11.08 -20.10
N SER A 4 22.64 11.31 -21.38
CA SER A 4 21.74 12.32 -21.91
C SER A 4 20.33 11.96 -21.46
N HIS A 5 19.82 12.67 -20.43
CA HIS A 5 18.43 12.58 -20.00
C HIS A 5 17.55 13.12 -21.13
N VAL A 6 16.94 12.24 -21.89
CA VAL A 6 15.88 12.61 -22.82
C VAL A 6 14.77 13.19 -21.96
N LYS A 7 14.55 14.50 -21.99
CA LYS A 7 13.40 15.15 -21.38
C LYS A 7 12.14 14.68 -22.14
N VAL A 8 11.51 13.62 -21.64
CA VAL A 8 10.19 13.23 -22.11
C VAL A 8 9.18 14.17 -21.43
N GLU A 9 8.37 14.90 -22.20
CA GLU A 9 7.30 15.70 -21.63
C GLU A 9 6.33 14.81 -20.85
N PRO A 10 6.02 15.15 -19.59
CA PRO A 10 5.12 14.35 -18.79
C PRO A 10 3.69 14.39 -19.35
N LEU A 11 3.07 13.24 -19.48
CA LEU A 11 1.66 13.14 -19.83
C LEU A 11 0.80 13.65 -18.67
N ARG A 12 -0.35 14.25 -18.98
CA ARG A 12 -1.26 14.83 -17.97
C ARG A 12 -2.69 14.32 -18.12
N GLY A 13 -3.45 14.37 -17.01
CA GLY A 13 -4.87 14.08 -16.97
C GLY A 13 -5.20 12.67 -17.48
N SER A 14 -6.26 12.54 -18.28
CA SER A 14 -6.73 11.26 -18.81
C SER A 14 -5.71 10.51 -19.65
N LYS A 15 -4.78 11.20 -20.32
CA LYS A 15 -3.70 10.56 -21.09
C LYS A 15 -2.70 9.84 -20.17
N ALA A 16 -2.36 10.44 -19.03
CA ALA A 16 -1.49 9.80 -18.04
C ALA A 16 -2.15 8.55 -17.44
N LEU A 17 -3.44 8.64 -17.09
CA LEU A 17 -4.22 7.50 -16.59
C LEU A 17 -4.33 6.38 -17.61
N ALA A 18 -4.61 6.69 -18.87
CA ALA A 18 -4.70 5.69 -19.94
C ALA A 18 -3.38 4.92 -20.12
N VAL A 19 -2.24 5.61 -19.97
CA VAL A 19 -0.93 4.94 -20.00
C VAL A 19 -0.71 4.09 -18.76
N ALA A 20 -1.07 4.58 -17.57
CA ALA A 20 -0.98 3.80 -16.34
C ALA A 20 -1.80 2.50 -16.42
N HIS A 21 -3.05 2.57 -16.89
CA HIS A 21 -3.88 1.38 -17.13
C HIS A 21 -3.24 0.41 -18.12
N ARG A 22 -2.73 0.91 -19.25
CA ARG A 22 -2.03 0.07 -20.25
C ARG A 22 -0.85 -0.66 -19.63
N ILE A 23 -0.03 0.01 -18.82
CA ILE A 23 1.10 -0.59 -18.13
C ILE A 23 0.61 -1.70 -17.20
N LEU A 24 -0.41 -1.45 -16.37
CA LEU A 24 -0.96 -2.44 -15.43
C LEU A 24 -1.53 -3.66 -16.15
N HIS A 25 -2.30 -3.47 -17.23
CA HIS A 25 -2.83 -4.55 -18.05
C HIS A 25 -1.74 -5.35 -18.77
N SER A 26 -0.62 -4.72 -19.09
CA SER A 26 0.55 -5.38 -19.69
C SER A 26 1.47 -6.02 -18.65
N GLN A 27 0.98 -6.29 -17.44
CA GLN A 27 1.73 -6.89 -16.33
C GLN A 27 2.91 -6.02 -15.86
N GLY A 28 2.80 -4.71 -16.08
CA GLY A 28 3.78 -3.73 -15.66
C GLY A 28 3.63 -3.33 -14.20
N ILE A 29 4.59 -2.54 -13.74
CA ILE A 29 4.63 -1.97 -12.39
C ILE A 29 4.67 -0.45 -12.54
N ILE A 30 3.86 0.26 -11.77
CA ILE A 30 3.92 1.73 -11.69
C ILE A 30 4.21 2.17 -10.25
N ALA A 31 4.88 3.31 -10.11
CA ALA A 31 4.92 4.04 -8.84
C ALA A 31 3.80 5.08 -8.82
N VAL A 32 3.02 5.12 -7.76
CA VAL A 32 1.87 6.03 -7.63
C VAL A 32 2.00 6.87 -6.38
N LYS A 33 1.90 8.19 -6.52
CA LYS A 33 1.95 9.11 -5.40
C LYS A 33 0.70 8.99 -4.54
N GLY A 34 0.88 8.64 -3.26
CA GLY A 34 -0.18 8.55 -2.24
C GLY A 34 -0.27 9.79 -1.37
N LEU A 35 -0.72 9.64 -0.12
CA LEU A 35 -0.81 10.72 0.87
C LEU A 35 0.49 10.89 1.67
N GLY A 36 1.15 9.80 2.03
CA GLY A 36 2.36 9.81 2.86
C GLY A 36 3.61 9.32 2.14
N GLY A 37 3.52 9.01 0.86
CA GLY A 37 4.62 8.51 0.04
C GLY A 37 4.12 7.83 -1.22
N TYR A 38 5.05 7.31 -2.00
CA TYR A 38 4.76 6.55 -3.21
C TYR A 38 4.47 5.08 -2.89
N HIS A 39 3.60 4.47 -3.68
CA HIS A 39 3.36 3.03 -3.67
C HIS A 39 3.82 2.41 -4.98
N LEU A 40 4.40 1.24 -4.92
CA LEU A 40 4.60 0.39 -6.09
C LEU A 40 3.33 -0.44 -6.28
N VAL A 41 2.76 -0.34 -7.47
CA VAL A 41 1.46 -0.91 -7.82
C VAL A 41 1.60 -1.79 -9.05
N CYS A 42 0.99 -2.97 -9.01
CA CYS A 42 0.82 -3.87 -10.14
C CYS A 42 -0.48 -4.68 -9.98
N ASP A 43 -0.93 -5.36 -11.04
CA ASP A 43 -2.06 -6.27 -10.95
C ASP A 43 -1.74 -7.41 -9.96
N ALA A 44 -2.57 -7.55 -8.92
CA ALA A 44 -2.40 -8.57 -7.88
C ALA A 44 -2.71 -10.00 -8.37
N ARG A 45 -3.26 -10.17 -9.55
CA ARG A 45 -3.49 -11.47 -10.19
C ARG A 45 -2.32 -11.90 -11.10
N SER A 46 -1.44 -10.97 -11.48
CA SER A 46 -0.29 -11.24 -12.34
C SER A 46 0.90 -11.80 -11.57
N VAL A 47 1.10 -13.11 -11.64
CA VAL A 47 2.25 -13.79 -11.02
C VAL A 47 3.59 -13.21 -11.51
N SER A 48 3.68 -12.87 -12.80
CA SER A 48 4.90 -12.31 -13.40
C SER A 48 5.23 -10.91 -12.86
N ALA A 49 4.21 -10.02 -12.74
CA ALA A 49 4.37 -8.69 -12.18
C ALA A 49 4.77 -8.75 -10.70
N ILE A 50 4.11 -9.61 -9.91
CA ILE A 50 4.44 -9.81 -8.48
C ILE A 50 5.88 -10.33 -8.33
N ALA A 51 6.28 -11.33 -9.12
CA ALA A 51 7.63 -11.87 -9.06
C ALA A 51 8.69 -10.83 -9.43
N ARG A 52 8.42 -9.99 -10.46
CA ARG A 52 9.29 -8.86 -10.83
C ARG A 52 9.39 -7.83 -9.71
N LEU A 53 8.26 -7.44 -9.13
CA LEU A 53 8.19 -6.50 -8.02
C LEU A 53 9.01 -6.99 -6.80
N ARG A 54 8.89 -8.27 -6.44
CA ARG A 54 9.66 -8.88 -5.35
C ARG A 54 11.16 -8.84 -5.60
N ARG A 55 11.60 -9.17 -6.84
CA ARG A 55 13.02 -9.09 -7.21
C ARG A 55 13.54 -7.64 -7.13
N SER A 56 12.82 -6.68 -7.70
CA SER A 56 13.20 -5.27 -7.68
C SER A 56 13.30 -4.70 -6.27
N LYS A 57 12.41 -5.13 -5.35
CA LYS A 57 12.44 -4.72 -3.94
C LYS A 57 13.41 -5.52 -3.08
N GLN A 58 14.03 -6.58 -3.59
CA GLN A 58 14.80 -7.54 -2.79
C GLN A 58 14.01 -8.04 -1.57
N ARG A 59 12.74 -8.40 -1.81
CA ARG A 59 11.77 -8.75 -0.76
C ARG A 59 11.12 -10.11 -1.08
N PRO A 60 11.83 -11.24 -0.83
CA PRO A 60 11.37 -12.57 -1.25
C PRO A 60 10.10 -13.00 -0.52
N ASP A 61 10.01 -12.84 0.81
CA ASP A 61 8.99 -13.50 1.62
C ASP A 61 8.00 -12.56 2.31
N LYS A 62 8.41 -11.31 2.60
CA LYS A 62 7.55 -10.37 3.32
C LYS A 62 6.23 -10.11 2.56
N PRO A 63 5.05 -10.22 3.20
CA PRO A 63 3.76 -10.01 2.55
C PRO A 63 3.65 -8.67 1.84
N LEU A 64 2.95 -8.65 0.71
CA LEU A 64 2.59 -7.45 -0.03
C LEU A 64 1.17 -7.05 0.36
N ALA A 65 0.94 -5.77 0.63
CA ALA A 65 -0.40 -5.25 0.85
C ALA A 65 -1.18 -5.20 -0.48
N ILE A 66 -2.47 -5.46 -0.41
CA ILE A 66 -3.37 -5.59 -1.55
C ILE A 66 -4.49 -4.59 -1.41
N MET A 67 -4.63 -3.72 -2.41
CA MET A 67 -5.71 -2.76 -2.51
C MET A 67 -6.82 -3.35 -3.37
N PHE A 68 -8.02 -3.43 -2.82
CA PHE A 68 -9.22 -3.92 -3.50
C PHE A 68 -10.07 -2.73 -3.94
N ARG A 69 -10.67 -2.81 -5.14
CA ARG A 69 -11.51 -1.74 -5.69
C ARG A 69 -12.63 -1.35 -4.74
N HIS A 70 -13.30 -2.33 -4.15
CA HIS A 70 -14.42 -2.17 -3.23
C HIS A 70 -14.54 -3.39 -2.30
N LEU A 71 -15.40 -3.28 -1.29
CA LEU A 71 -15.54 -4.28 -0.24
C LEU A 71 -15.96 -5.66 -0.80
N GLU A 72 -16.86 -5.69 -1.76
CA GLU A 72 -17.35 -6.94 -2.36
C GLU A 72 -16.24 -7.72 -3.10
N ALA A 73 -15.29 -7.00 -3.75
CA ALA A 73 -14.12 -7.64 -4.35
C ALA A 73 -13.21 -8.27 -3.28
N LEU A 74 -13.06 -7.59 -2.13
CA LEU A 74 -12.29 -8.08 -0.99
C LEU A 74 -12.97 -9.31 -0.34
N GLN A 75 -14.28 -9.27 -0.14
CA GLN A 75 -15.04 -10.35 0.50
C GLN A 75 -15.05 -11.66 -0.30
N LYS A 76 -14.81 -11.60 -1.61
CA LYS A 76 -14.60 -12.80 -2.45
C LYS A 76 -13.29 -13.51 -2.11
N GLU A 77 -12.28 -12.79 -1.67
CA GLU A 77 -10.93 -13.30 -1.46
C GLU A 77 -10.59 -13.56 0.01
N CYS A 78 -11.24 -12.83 0.95
CA CYS A 78 -10.95 -12.88 2.38
C CYS A 78 -12.20 -13.04 3.23
N HIS A 79 -12.04 -13.65 4.42
CA HIS A 79 -13.02 -13.54 5.50
C HIS A 79 -12.94 -12.13 6.09
N THR A 80 -14.09 -11.48 6.23
CA THR A 80 -14.15 -10.06 6.59
C THR A 80 -15.12 -9.88 7.76
N PRO A 81 -14.64 -9.96 9.01
CA PRO A 81 -15.44 -9.68 10.20
C PRO A 81 -16.02 -8.25 10.18
N ASP A 82 -17.14 -8.02 10.87
CA ASP A 82 -17.81 -6.72 10.89
C ASP A 82 -16.89 -5.59 11.39
N LEU A 83 -16.07 -5.84 12.41
CA LEU A 83 -15.07 -4.90 12.89
C LEU A 83 -14.03 -4.53 11.80
N ALA A 84 -13.64 -5.49 10.98
CA ALA A 84 -12.72 -5.22 9.86
C ALA A 84 -13.41 -4.36 8.77
N ILE A 85 -14.70 -4.59 8.51
CA ILE A 85 -15.50 -3.77 7.58
C ILE A 85 -15.56 -2.32 8.08
N GLU A 86 -15.80 -2.12 9.37
CA GLU A 86 -15.84 -0.80 9.99
C GLU A 86 -14.53 -0.04 9.75
N PHE A 87 -13.37 -0.65 10.05
CA PHE A 87 -12.07 0.00 9.82
C PHE A 87 -11.78 0.24 8.32
N LEU A 88 -12.05 -0.74 7.46
CA LEU A 88 -11.80 -0.63 6.01
C LEU A 88 -12.62 0.47 5.35
N THR A 89 -13.85 0.69 5.83
CA THR A 89 -14.77 1.70 5.28
C THR A 89 -14.66 3.05 5.98
N SER A 90 -13.98 3.12 7.13
CA SER A 90 -13.74 4.36 7.88
C SER A 90 -12.88 5.36 7.08
N ALA A 91 -12.81 6.59 7.57
CA ALA A 91 -11.91 7.61 7.03
C ALA A 91 -10.41 7.24 7.18
N LEU A 92 -10.08 6.37 8.14
CA LEU A 92 -8.71 5.93 8.43
C LEU A 92 -8.17 4.97 7.37
N LYS A 93 -9.02 4.07 6.85
CA LYS A 93 -8.71 3.07 5.81
C LYS A 93 -7.33 2.43 5.97
N PRO A 94 -7.07 1.78 7.12
CA PRO A 94 -5.79 1.11 7.35
C PRO A 94 -5.67 -0.16 6.50
N ILE A 95 -4.48 -0.75 6.48
CA ILE A 95 -4.30 -2.13 6.05
C ILE A 95 -4.81 -3.04 7.17
N ILE A 96 -5.75 -3.93 6.86
CA ILE A 96 -6.24 -4.96 7.78
C ILE A 96 -5.69 -6.32 7.35
N ILE A 97 -5.09 -7.05 8.30
CA ILE A 97 -4.67 -8.43 8.06
C ILE A 97 -5.90 -9.32 8.22
N LEU A 98 -6.28 -9.98 7.14
CA LEU A 98 -7.48 -10.82 7.03
C LEU A 98 -7.13 -12.24 6.65
N GLN A 99 -7.91 -13.21 7.17
CA GLN A 99 -7.82 -14.60 6.77
C GLN A 99 -8.25 -14.76 5.31
N ARG A 100 -7.42 -15.38 4.51
CA ARG A 100 -7.70 -15.72 3.11
C ARG A 100 -8.78 -16.80 3.03
N ARG A 101 -9.71 -16.69 2.08
CA ARG A 101 -10.66 -17.77 1.79
C ARG A 101 -9.97 -18.92 1.05
N GLU A 102 -10.44 -20.14 1.25
CA GLU A 102 -9.99 -21.30 0.46
C GLU A 102 -10.29 -21.12 -1.02
N SER A 103 -11.43 -20.49 -1.34
CA SER A 103 -11.86 -20.17 -2.71
C SER A 103 -11.10 -18.99 -3.35
N SER A 104 -10.18 -18.36 -2.64
CA SER A 104 -9.43 -17.21 -3.15
C SER A 104 -8.59 -17.60 -4.37
N THR A 105 -8.71 -16.80 -5.42
CA THR A 105 -7.99 -16.97 -6.69
C THR A 105 -6.67 -16.18 -6.75
N LEU A 106 -6.35 -15.41 -5.72
CA LEU A 106 -5.12 -14.63 -5.66
C LEU A 106 -3.87 -15.50 -5.54
N PRO A 107 -2.76 -15.18 -6.23
CA PRO A 107 -1.52 -15.93 -6.14
C PRO A 107 -0.97 -16.03 -4.71
N ARG A 108 -0.50 -17.22 -4.31
CA ARG A 108 0.18 -17.42 -3.02
C ARG A 108 1.45 -16.58 -2.87
N LEU A 109 2.03 -16.18 -3.99
CA LEU A 109 3.20 -15.30 -4.05
C LEU A 109 2.96 -13.91 -3.41
N LEU A 110 1.72 -13.49 -3.18
CA LEU A 110 1.39 -12.24 -2.48
C LEU A 110 1.75 -12.28 -0.99
N ALA A 111 1.65 -13.45 -0.36
CA ALA A 111 2.00 -13.67 1.04
C ALA A 111 2.54 -15.10 1.20
N PRO A 112 3.81 -15.38 0.82
CA PRO A 112 4.39 -16.71 0.86
C PRO A 112 4.35 -17.31 2.27
N GLY A 113 3.88 -18.56 2.38
CA GLY A 113 3.80 -19.27 3.64
C GLY A 113 2.71 -18.80 4.62
N LEU A 114 1.88 -17.82 4.23
CA LEU A 114 0.81 -17.30 5.06
C LEU A 114 -0.57 -17.54 4.43
N ASP A 115 -1.54 -17.80 5.29
CA ASP A 115 -2.96 -17.86 4.93
C ASP A 115 -3.69 -16.52 5.18
N THR A 116 -2.95 -15.46 5.43
CA THR A 116 -3.48 -14.12 5.65
C THR A 116 -3.04 -13.16 4.55
N ILE A 117 -3.84 -12.13 4.33
CA ILE A 117 -3.63 -11.07 3.35
C ILE A 117 -3.77 -9.72 4.06
N GLY A 118 -2.81 -8.82 3.86
CA GLY A 118 -2.95 -7.42 4.24
C GLY A 118 -3.78 -6.68 3.19
N ALA A 119 -5.03 -6.36 3.51
CA ALA A 119 -6.00 -5.76 2.60
C ALA A 119 -6.30 -4.30 2.96
N LEU A 120 -6.51 -3.45 1.95
CA LEU A 120 -6.96 -2.07 2.13
C LEU A 120 -7.93 -1.68 1.01
N LEU A 121 -8.69 -0.61 1.25
CA LEU A 121 -9.52 0.04 0.24
C LEU A 121 -8.88 1.36 -0.23
N PRO A 122 -9.22 1.88 -1.43
CA PRO A 122 -8.72 3.15 -1.93
C PRO A 122 -9.02 4.30 -0.97
N TYR A 123 -8.02 5.12 -0.69
CA TYR A 123 -8.13 6.27 0.20
C TYR A 123 -7.76 7.60 -0.47
N THR A 124 -7.42 7.58 -1.77
CA THR A 124 -7.24 8.77 -2.58
C THR A 124 -8.07 8.70 -3.85
N PRO A 125 -8.46 9.83 -4.46
CA PRO A 125 -9.10 9.84 -5.78
C PRO A 125 -8.25 9.12 -6.84
N LEU A 126 -6.91 9.29 -6.78
CA LEU A 126 -6.00 8.65 -7.73
C LEU A 126 -6.04 7.12 -7.61
N HIS A 127 -6.11 6.58 -6.38
CA HIS A 127 -6.28 5.14 -6.17
C HIS A 127 -7.57 4.61 -6.80
N LEU A 128 -8.69 5.34 -6.67
CA LEU A 128 -9.97 4.96 -7.28
C LEU A 128 -9.87 4.91 -8.81
N LEU A 129 -9.18 5.88 -9.40
CA LEU A 129 -8.98 5.96 -10.84
C LEU A 129 -8.10 4.84 -11.40
N LEU A 130 -7.26 4.19 -10.59
CA LEU A 130 -6.46 3.04 -11.02
C LEU A 130 -7.31 1.78 -11.28
N PHE A 131 -8.50 1.68 -10.70
CA PHE A 131 -9.40 0.53 -10.85
C PHE A 131 -10.34 0.61 -12.05
N ASP A 132 -10.06 1.47 -13.00
CA ASP A 132 -10.80 1.50 -14.24
C ASP A 132 -10.44 0.29 -15.15
N HIS A 133 -11.28 0.02 -16.17
CA HIS A 133 -11.04 -1.02 -17.19
C HIS A 133 -10.87 -2.47 -16.66
N GLY A 134 -11.55 -2.82 -15.57
CA GLY A 134 -11.63 -4.23 -15.10
C GLY A 134 -10.51 -4.67 -14.16
N LEU A 135 -9.66 -3.77 -13.72
CA LEU A 135 -8.72 -4.03 -12.62
C LEU A 135 -9.47 -3.92 -11.29
N ASP A 136 -9.62 -5.03 -10.57
CA ASP A 136 -10.36 -5.06 -9.28
C ASP A 136 -9.45 -5.21 -8.06
N VAL A 137 -8.22 -5.69 -8.27
CA VAL A 137 -7.29 -6.02 -7.19
C VAL A 137 -5.87 -5.64 -7.61
N LEU A 138 -5.23 -4.77 -6.83
CA LEU A 138 -3.89 -4.29 -7.09
C LEU A 138 -2.96 -4.57 -5.90
N VAL A 139 -1.72 -4.94 -6.15
CA VAL A 139 -0.67 -4.78 -5.12
C VAL A 139 -0.48 -3.29 -4.87
N ALA A 140 -0.37 -2.89 -3.59
CA ALA A 140 -0.03 -1.54 -3.19
C ALA A 140 0.98 -1.62 -2.05
N THR A 141 2.26 -1.56 -2.35
CA THR A 141 3.33 -1.62 -1.36
C THR A 141 4.16 -0.34 -1.37
N SER A 142 4.69 0.08 -0.21
CA SER A 142 5.52 1.29 -0.10
C SER A 142 6.65 1.29 -1.14
N ALA A 143 6.90 2.45 -1.77
CA ALA A 143 8.00 2.63 -2.72
C ALA A 143 9.30 2.91 -1.95
N ASN A 144 10.03 1.84 -1.65
CA ASN A 144 11.33 1.84 -0.98
C ASN A 144 12.04 0.52 -1.21
N HIS A 145 13.34 0.48 -1.00
CA HIS A 145 14.03 -0.78 -0.79
C HIS A 145 13.69 -1.37 0.59
N SER A 146 13.92 -2.67 0.76
CA SER A 146 13.61 -3.33 2.04
C SER A 146 14.41 -2.70 3.19
N GLY A 147 13.71 -2.27 4.25
CA GLY A 147 14.35 -1.64 5.42
C GLY A 147 14.45 -0.11 5.37
N GLU A 148 14.28 0.52 4.22
CA GLU A 148 14.37 1.98 4.08
C GLU A 148 13.03 2.68 4.34
N PRO A 149 13.03 3.99 4.63
CA PRO A 149 11.83 4.83 4.68
C PRO A 149 11.12 4.86 3.33
N ILE A 150 9.82 5.18 3.36
CA ILE A 150 9.03 5.34 2.13
C ILE A 150 9.50 6.58 1.36
N THR A 151 9.69 6.43 0.03
CA THR A 151 9.99 7.56 -0.86
C THR A 151 8.77 8.47 -0.99
N PHE A 152 8.95 9.77 -0.81
CA PHE A 152 7.84 10.73 -0.82
C PHE A 152 8.09 11.99 -1.68
N GLN A 153 9.33 12.32 -1.99
CA GLN A 153 9.69 13.42 -2.88
C GLN A 153 9.67 12.98 -4.33
N ASP A 154 9.19 13.84 -5.24
CA ASP A 154 8.98 13.48 -6.64
C ASP A 154 10.31 13.21 -7.38
N ASP A 155 11.34 14.02 -7.13
CA ASP A 155 12.66 13.84 -7.73
C ASP A 155 13.33 12.54 -7.21
N GLU A 156 13.22 12.26 -5.91
CA GLU A 156 13.70 11.02 -5.33
C GLU A 156 12.97 9.80 -5.93
N ALA A 157 11.65 9.91 -6.14
CA ALA A 157 10.87 8.85 -6.75
C ALA A 157 11.32 8.57 -8.18
N LEU A 158 11.64 9.59 -8.98
CA LEU A 158 12.19 9.43 -10.33
C LEU A 158 13.54 8.73 -10.32
N GLU A 159 14.44 9.15 -9.46
CA GLU A 159 15.80 8.61 -9.38
C GLU A 159 15.81 7.16 -8.88
N ARG A 160 15.14 6.90 -7.76
CA ARG A 160 15.23 5.61 -7.05
C ARG A 160 14.26 4.56 -7.57
N MET A 161 13.04 4.98 -7.95
CA MET A 161 12.00 4.06 -8.40
C MET A 161 11.99 3.89 -9.93
N GLY A 162 12.47 4.88 -10.68
CA GLY A 162 12.53 4.80 -12.14
C GLY A 162 13.09 3.49 -12.69
N PRO A 163 14.22 2.96 -12.18
CA PRO A 163 14.77 1.68 -12.62
C PRO A 163 13.90 0.45 -12.28
N MET A 164 12.95 0.57 -11.36
CA MET A 164 12.13 -0.53 -10.85
C MET A 164 10.76 -0.64 -11.50
N VAL A 165 10.29 0.45 -12.17
CA VAL A 165 8.92 0.61 -12.66
C VAL A 165 8.85 0.94 -14.14
N ASP A 166 7.69 0.76 -14.75
CA ASP A 166 7.44 1.09 -16.15
C ASP A 166 6.80 2.49 -16.30
N GLY A 167 6.42 3.12 -15.20
CA GLY A 167 5.90 4.46 -15.17
C GLY A 167 5.74 5.00 -13.75
N ILE A 168 5.72 6.32 -13.64
CA ILE A 168 5.47 7.02 -12.37
C ILE A 168 4.25 7.91 -12.57
N LEU A 169 3.22 7.71 -11.73
CA LEU A 169 2.00 8.50 -11.71
C LEU A 169 2.02 9.40 -10.48
N THR A 170 2.10 10.69 -10.73
CA THR A 170 2.19 11.71 -9.67
C THR A 170 1.06 12.72 -9.77
N HIS A 171 0.95 13.58 -8.79
CA HIS A 171 0.08 14.76 -8.74
C HIS A 171 0.85 15.94 -8.13
N ASP A 172 0.35 17.13 -8.31
CA ASP A 172 0.97 18.39 -7.90
C ASP A 172 0.89 18.70 -6.39
N ARG A 173 0.09 17.94 -5.63
CA ARG A 173 0.04 18.10 -4.17
C ARG A 173 1.33 17.57 -3.55
N GLU A 174 2.02 18.43 -2.81
CA GLU A 174 3.22 18.08 -2.07
C GLU A 174 2.91 17.16 -0.88
N ILE A 175 3.81 16.20 -0.61
CA ILE A 175 3.80 15.39 0.62
C ILE A 175 4.77 16.06 1.58
N LEU A 176 4.22 16.67 2.65
CA LEU A 176 5.03 17.40 3.63
C LEU A 176 5.79 16.48 4.58
N MET A 177 5.25 15.29 4.85
CA MET A 177 5.81 14.35 5.80
C MET A 177 5.59 12.91 5.34
N PRO A 178 6.64 12.07 5.34
CA PRO A 178 6.48 10.65 4.99
C PRO A 178 5.66 9.92 6.06
N LEU A 179 4.67 9.15 5.63
CA LEU A 179 3.84 8.32 6.49
C LEU A 179 3.58 6.98 5.82
N ASP A 180 3.98 5.91 6.48
CA ASP A 180 3.58 4.55 6.08
C ASP A 180 2.08 4.34 6.32
N ASP A 181 1.50 3.33 5.69
CA ASP A 181 0.13 2.91 5.99
C ASP A 181 0.06 2.24 7.38
N SER A 182 -1.00 2.54 8.13
CA SER A 182 -1.29 1.82 9.37
C SER A 182 -1.68 0.38 9.09
N VAL A 183 -1.31 -0.52 9.99
CA VAL A 183 -1.59 -1.94 9.88
C VAL A 183 -2.27 -2.42 11.15
N LEU A 184 -3.44 -3.05 11.01
CA LEU A 184 -4.23 -3.62 12.09
C LEU A 184 -4.48 -5.11 11.86
N TYR A 185 -4.67 -5.82 12.95
CA TYR A 185 -5.19 -7.18 12.97
C TYR A 185 -6.48 -7.19 13.80
N CYS A 186 -7.57 -7.65 13.20
CA CYS A 186 -8.85 -7.80 13.91
C CYS A 186 -8.93 -9.20 14.50
N VAL A 187 -9.06 -9.28 15.81
CA VAL A 187 -9.28 -10.53 16.53
C VAL A 187 -10.78 -10.70 16.70
N ASP A 188 -11.33 -11.67 15.97
CA ASP A 188 -12.76 -11.96 15.99
C ASP A 188 -13.06 -13.08 17.01
N THR A 189 -12.69 -12.83 18.28
CA THR A 189 -13.01 -13.74 19.37
C THR A 189 -14.18 -13.19 20.17
N LEU A 190 -15.31 -13.88 20.13
CA LEU A 190 -16.46 -13.57 20.99
C LEU A 190 -16.09 -13.80 22.47
N PRO A 191 -16.61 -13.00 23.44
CA PRO A 191 -17.65 -11.99 23.25
C PRO A 191 -17.17 -10.58 22.89
N ASP A 192 -15.85 -10.30 22.92
CA ASP A 192 -15.31 -8.95 22.72
C ASP A 192 -14.40 -8.91 21.47
N PRO A 193 -14.94 -8.55 20.28
CA PRO A 193 -14.11 -8.32 19.11
C PRO A 193 -13.16 -7.17 19.39
N ASN A 194 -11.87 -7.38 19.15
CA ASN A 194 -10.83 -6.40 19.42
C ASN A 194 -9.90 -6.23 18.22
N SER A 195 -9.21 -5.11 18.15
CA SER A 195 -8.20 -4.85 17.15
C SER A 195 -6.83 -4.65 17.78
N VAL A 196 -5.81 -5.25 17.18
CA VAL A 196 -4.41 -5.03 17.55
C VAL A 196 -3.77 -4.13 16.51
N VAL A 197 -3.25 -2.98 16.94
CA VAL A 197 -2.51 -2.07 16.07
C VAL A 197 -1.07 -2.55 15.97
N ILE A 198 -0.72 -3.10 14.78
CA ILE A 198 0.64 -3.58 14.49
C ILE A 198 1.56 -2.41 14.09
N ARG A 199 1.01 -1.46 13.33
CA ARG A 199 1.68 -0.20 13.00
C ARG A 199 0.67 0.92 13.10
N ARG A 200 1.03 1.95 13.87
CA ARG A 200 0.23 3.17 14.04
C ARG A 200 0.87 4.31 13.26
N SER A 201 0.32 4.65 12.11
CA SER A 201 0.86 5.68 11.20
C SER A 201 -0.26 6.45 10.50
N ARG A 202 -0.35 6.45 9.17
CA ARG A 202 -1.36 7.20 8.42
C ARG A 202 -2.78 6.97 8.95
N GLY A 203 -3.50 8.06 9.16
CA GLY A 203 -4.87 8.07 9.69
C GLY A 203 -4.95 8.08 11.22
N TYR A 204 -3.95 7.56 11.91
CA TYR A 204 -3.86 7.51 13.38
C TYR A 204 -2.88 8.54 13.95
N ALA A 205 -1.71 8.70 13.32
CA ALA A 205 -0.79 9.76 13.67
C ALA A 205 -1.24 11.08 12.99
N PRO A 206 -1.09 12.25 13.62
CA PRO A 206 -0.44 12.53 14.92
C PRO A 206 -1.41 12.52 16.12
N HIS A 207 -2.61 11.98 16.02
CA HIS A 207 -3.56 12.00 17.12
C HIS A 207 -2.99 11.35 18.38
N PRO A 208 -3.07 11.99 19.56
CA PRO A 208 -2.55 11.42 20.81
C PRO A 208 -3.37 10.22 21.25
N LEU A 209 -2.75 9.34 22.02
CA LEU A 209 -3.43 8.28 22.76
C LEU A 209 -3.65 8.79 24.20
N THR A 210 -4.89 8.67 24.68
CA THR A 210 -5.21 8.97 26.08
C THR A 210 -4.70 7.82 26.94
N LEU A 211 -3.88 8.15 27.92
CA LEU A 211 -3.41 7.18 28.90
C LEU A 211 -4.45 7.00 30.00
N ALA A 212 -4.65 5.76 30.45
CA ALA A 212 -5.59 5.44 31.54
C ALA A 212 -5.17 6.06 32.89
N GLN A 213 -3.86 6.31 33.07
CA GLN A 213 -3.32 6.97 34.26
C GLN A 213 -2.31 8.05 33.85
N PRO A 214 -2.25 9.17 34.59
CA PRO A 214 -1.25 10.19 34.35
C PRO A 214 0.16 9.65 34.63
N VAL A 215 1.14 10.05 33.81
CA VAL A 215 2.54 9.72 34.01
C VAL A 215 3.25 10.83 34.75
N SER A 216 4.14 10.46 35.67
CA SER A 216 4.91 11.42 36.50
C SER A 216 6.13 12.00 35.77
N ARG A 217 6.49 11.47 34.61
CA ARG A 217 7.68 11.87 33.82
C ARG A 217 7.37 11.89 32.35
N VAL A 218 8.04 12.76 31.59
CA VAL A 218 8.07 12.70 30.15
C VAL A 218 8.96 11.53 29.74
N VAL A 219 8.42 10.64 28.88
CA VAL A 219 9.15 9.49 28.35
C VAL A 219 9.21 9.61 26.84
N LEU A 220 10.40 9.56 26.27
CA LEU A 220 10.62 9.50 24.83
C LEU A 220 10.91 8.04 24.43
N GLY A 221 9.99 7.45 23.68
CA GLY A 221 10.24 6.16 23.04
C GLY A 221 10.91 6.39 21.69
N CYS A 222 12.08 5.78 21.48
CA CYS A 222 12.79 5.82 20.20
C CYS A 222 12.62 4.47 19.49
N GLY A 223 12.10 4.50 18.25
CA GLY A 223 12.06 3.32 17.40
C GLY A 223 13.43 2.95 16.85
N SER A 224 13.55 1.75 16.28
CA SER A 224 14.72 1.31 15.53
C SER A 224 14.44 1.33 14.01
N ASP A 225 15.51 1.23 13.22
CA ASP A 225 15.44 1.10 11.75
C ASP A 225 14.65 2.22 11.04
N LEU A 226 14.74 3.46 11.56
CA LEU A 226 14.03 4.64 11.04
C LEU A 226 12.49 4.45 10.97
N LYS A 227 11.94 3.54 11.77
CA LYS A 227 10.51 3.24 11.90
C LYS A 227 10.13 3.32 13.37
N ALA A 228 9.61 4.46 13.76
CA ALA A 228 9.05 4.67 15.08
C ALA A 228 7.54 4.45 15.09
#